data_c0f148d7986dcd4304a5e96e537e6a16
#
_entry.id   c0f148d7986dcd4304a5e96e537e6a16
#
_cell.length_a   1.000
_cell.length_b   1.000
_cell.length_c   1.000
_cell.angle_alpha   90.00
_cell.angle_beta   90.00
_cell.angle_gamma   90.00
#
_symmetry.space_group_name_H-M   'P 1'
#
loop_
_entity.id
_entity.type
_entity.pdbx_description
1 polymer ?
#
loop_
_entity_poly.entity_id
_entity_poly.type
_entity_poly.pdbx_seq_one_letter_code
_entity_poly.pdbx_strand_id
1 'polypeptide(L)'
;MRKSPFFNFHFSNKEVKQDWKPGTMIYPLPAVLVSCGKEESEYNIITVAWTGTICTNPPMCYISVRPERHSYEIIKRNMEFVINLTTKDMAFATDWCGVRSGRDYHKFDEMKLTPGQCTVVSAPLIEESPLCIECRVKEIVSLGSHDMFIADVVNVRADDRNLNPETGKLELAEANPLVSVSYTHLTLPTT
;
A
#
# COMPACT_ATOMS: atom_id res chain seq x y z
N MET A 1 -24.32 -7.54 -37.86
CA MET A 1 -22.88 -7.74 -37.58
C MET A 1 -22.23 -6.37 -37.35
N ARG A 2 -21.97 -5.98 -36.13
CA ARG A 2 -21.25 -4.75 -35.79
C ARG A 2 -19.77 -5.10 -35.74
N LYS A 3 -18.94 -4.50 -36.59
CA LYS A 3 -17.48 -4.62 -36.56
C LYS A 3 -16.96 -3.86 -35.35
N SER A 4 -16.27 -4.59 -34.45
CA SER A 4 -15.49 -4.03 -33.35
C SER A 4 -14.40 -3.09 -33.92
N PRO A 5 -14.20 -1.89 -33.34
CA PRO A 5 -13.09 -1.06 -33.77
C PRO A 5 -11.81 -1.67 -33.22
N PHE A 6 -11.02 -2.31 -34.10
CA PHE A 6 -9.64 -2.65 -33.78
C PHE A 6 -8.86 -1.34 -33.63
N PHE A 7 -8.38 -1.05 -32.44
CA PHE A 7 -7.35 -0.02 -32.24
C PHE A 7 -6.08 -0.48 -32.95
N ASN A 8 -5.84 0.07 -34.13
CA ASN A 8 -4.53 -0.06 -34.81
C ASN A 8 -3.52 0.80 -34.05
N PHE A 9 -2.82 0.23 -33.09
CA PHE A 9 -1.59 0.81 -32.54
C PHE A 9 -0.53 0.81 -33.63
N HIS A 10 -0.35 1.94 -34.36
CA HIS A 10 0.81 2.15 -35.19
C HIS A 10 1.99 2.54 -34.30
N PHE A 11 2.85 1.58 -33.99
CA PHE A 11 4.19 1.85 -33.49
C PHE A 11 5.05 2.37 -34.68
N SER A 12 4.89 3.64 -35.02
CA SER A 12 5.78 4.30 -35.99
C SER A 12 6.84 5.04 -35.16
N ASN A 13 8.02 4.59 -35.25
CA ASN A 13 9.38 5.01 -34.97
C ASN A 13 10.07 4.01 -34.08
N LYS A 14 11.17 3.45 -34.55
CA LYS A 14 12.11 2.71 -33.72
C LYS A 14 12.74 3.71 -32.74
N GLU A 15 12.14 3.85 -31.58
CA GLU A 15 12.81 4.52 -30.47
C GLU A 15 14.05 3.70 -30.11
N VAL A 16 15.20 4.33 -30.21
CA VAL A 16 16.48 3.69 -29.86
C VAL A 16 16.55 3.65 -28.34
N LYS A 17 16.44 2.45 -27.76
CA LYS A 17 16.69 2.26 -26.33
C LYS A 17 18.18 2.47 -26.04
N GLN A 18 18.47 3.20 -24.98
CA GLN A 18 19.83 3.41 -24.49
C GLN A 18 20.03 2.66 -23.19
N ASP A 19 21.25 2.18 -22.98
CA ASP A 19 21.62 1.55 -21.72
C ASP A 19 21.63 2.59 -20.57
N TRP A 20 21.03 2.19 -19.45
CA TRP A 20 20.95 2.99 -18.24
C TRP A 20 21.62 2.26 -17.08
N LYS A 21 22.11 3.00 -16.09
CA LYS A 21 22.65 2.37 -14.89
C LYS A 21 21.59 1.56 -14.14
N PRO A 22 21.95 0.41 -13.53
CA PRO A 22 21.02 -0.36 -12.71
C PRO A 22 20.36 0.50 -11.63
N GLY A 23 19.04 0.35 -11.46
CA GLY A 23 18.25 1.11 -10.49
C GLY A 23 16.87 0.53 -10.29
N THR A 24 16.16 1.08 -9.31
CA THR A 24 14.80 0.65 -8.90
C THR A 24 13.76 1.33 -9.77
N MET A 25 13.53 0.83 -10.99
CA MET A 25 12.74 1.49 -12.05
C MET A 25 11.38 0.82 -12.32
N ILE A 26 10.84 0.08 -11.36
CA ILE A 26 9.49 -0.49 -11.52
C ILE A 26 8.47 0.57 -11.12
N TYR A 27 7.76 1.10 -12.10
CA TYR A 27 6.69 2.10 -11.93
C TYR A 27 5.53 1.83 -12.88
N PRO A 28 4.27 2.25 -12.56
CA PRO A 28 3.85 2.81 -11.28
C PRO A 28 3.80 1.77 -10.17
N LEU A 29 3.92 2.22 -8.92
CA LEU A 29 3.79 1.40 -7.72
C LEU A 29 2.58 1.85 -6.91
N PRO A 30 1.92 0.96 -6.16
CA PRO A 30 0.93 1.39 -5.18
C PRO A 30 1.62 2.28 -4.14
N ALA A 31 0.94 3.32 -3.66
CA ALA A 31 1.33 4.06 -2.48
C ALA A 31 0.35 3.71 -1.39
N VAL A 32 0.77 2.95 -0.38
CA VAL A 32 -0.13 2.47 0.69
C VAL A 32 0.29 3.01 2.05
N LEU A 33 -0.66 3.14 2.96
CA LEU A 33 -0.40 3.38 4.37
C LEU A 33 -0.37 2.04 5.10
N VAL A 34 0.77 1.73 5.70
CA VAL A 34 0.92 0.53 6.54
C VAL A 34 0.80 0.94 8.00
N SER A 35 -0.23 0.45 8.67
CA SER A 35 -0.45 0.68 10.10
C SER A 35 0.04 -0.51 10.94
N CYS A 36 0.52 -0.22 12.13
CA CYS A 36 1.09 -1.19 13.07
C CYS A 36 0.95 -0.72 14.51
N GLY A 37 1.22 -1.60 15.47
CA GLY A 37 1.04 -1.40 16.91
C GLY A 37 -0.07 -2.28 17.44
N LYS A 38 0.02 -2.71 18.71
CA LYS A 38 -1.01 -3.51 19.40
C LYS A 38 -1.87 -2.67 20.32
N GLU A 39 -1.23 -1.70 20.94
CA GLU A 39 -1.88 -0.77 21.89
C GLU A 39 -1.92 0.62 21.24
N GLU A 40 -2.92 1.41 21.58
CA GLU A 40 -3.14 2.74 21.05
C GLU A 40 -1.90 3.65 21.17
N SER A 41 -1.16 3.52 22.29
CA SER A 41 0.09 4.25 22.52
C SER A 41 1.23 3.88 21.58
N GLU A 42 1.13 2.74 20.88
CA GLU A 42 2.11 2.25 19.90
C GLU A 42 1.63 2.40 18.46
N TYR A 43 0.40 2.85 18.23
CA TYR A 43 -0.15 2.95 16.89
C TYR A 43 0.70 3.88 16.02
N ASN A 44 1.13 3.35 14.90
CA ASN A 44 1.93 4.12 13.96
C ASN A 44 1.57 3.79 12.51
N ILE A 45 1.89 4.72 11.63
CA ILE A 45 1.65 4.63 10.19
C ILE A 45 2.95 4.89 9.45
N ILE A 46 3.22 4.11 8.40
CA ILE A 46 4.29 4.37 7.45
C ILE A 46 3.77 4.25 6.02
N THR A 47 4.20 5.16 5.16
CA THR A 47 3.92 5.05 3.72
C THR A 47 4.91 4.10 3.07
N VAL A 48 4.38 3.13 2.34
CA VAL A 48 5.16 2.12 1.64
C VAL A 48 4.73 2.09 0.18
N ALA A 49 5.72 2.15 -0.74
CA ALA A 49 5.51 1.92 -2.16
C ALA A 49 6.06 0.56 -2.62
N TRP A 50 6.97 -0.04 -1.86
CA TRP A 50 7.50 -1.36 -2.18
C TRP A 50 6.69 -2.44 -1.48
N THR A 51 5.57 -2.78 -2.11
CA THR A 51 4.60 -3.78 -1.65
C THR A 51 3.94 -4.44 -2.86
N GLY A 52 3.43 -5.63 -2.67
CA GLY A 52 2.72 -6.35 -3.72
C GLY A 52 2.27 -7.74 -3.28
N THR A 53 1.44 -8.36 -4.13
CA THR A 53 1.01 -9.74 -3.97
C THR A 53 2.10 -10.69 -4.48
N ILE A 54 2.37 -11.78 -3.75
CA ILE A 54 3.41 -12.76 -4.10
C ILE A 54 2.88 -14.18 -4.25
N CYS A 55 1.73 -14.50 -3.68
CA CYS A 55 1.12 -15.83 -3.79
C CYS A 55 -0.40 -15.72 -3.73
N THR A 56 -1.09 -16.59 -4.44
CA THR A 56 -2.55 -16.64 -4.49
C THR A 56 -3.12 -17.70 -3.55
N ASN A 57 -2.42 -18.84 -3.39
CA ASN A 57 -2.85 -19.93 -2.52
C ASN A 57 -1.64 -20.52 -1.79
N PRO A 58 -1.45 -20.21 -0.49
CA PRO A 58 -2.23 -19.26 0.30
C PRO A 58 -2.07 -17.81 -0.21
N PRO A 59 -3.01 -16.91 0.08
CA PRO A 59 -2.90 -15.51 -0.29
C PRO A 59 -1.79 -14.85 0.54
N MET A 60 -0.79 -14.26 -0.14
CA MET A 60 0.37 -13.66 0.50
C MET A 60 0.75 -12.35 -0.17
N CYS A 61 1.30 -11.46 0.63
CA CYS A 61 1.85 -10.18 0.19
C CYS A 61 3.20 -9.89 0.87
N TYR A 62 3.82 -8.79 0.49
CA TYR A 62 5.03 -8.29 1.15
C TYR A 62 4.98 -6.78 1.32
N ILE A 63 5.78 -6.29 2.25
CA ILE A 63 6.22 -4.90 2.35
C ILE A 63 7.75 -4.87 2.53
N SER A 64 8.44 -3.91 1.91
CA SER A 64 9.87 -3.68 2.14
C SER A 64 10.06 -2.41 2.96
N VAL A 65 10.69 -2.54 4.11
CA VAL A 65 10.87 -1.45 5.08
C VAL A 65 12.33 -1.35 5.49
N ARG A 66 12.84 -0.13 5.59
CA ARG A 66 14.20 0.11 6.09
C ARG A 66 14.26 -0.09 7.60
N PRO A 67 15.32 -0.74 8.13
CA PRO A 67 15.48 -0.98 9.57
C PRO A 67 15.46 0.27 10.44
N GLU A 68 15.89 1.41 9.93
CA GLU A 68 15.91 2.69 10.68
C GLU A 68 14.51 3.34 10.84
N ARG A 69 13.49 2.85 10.12
CA ARG A 69 12.12 3.37 10.25
C ARG A 69 11.48 2.95 11.57
N HIS A 70 10.76 3.87 12.20
CA HIS A 70 10.11 3.60 13.49
C HIS A 70 9.16 2.39 13.45
N SER A 71 8.37 2.25 12.38
CA SER A 71 7.46 1.11 12.20
C SER A 71 8.16 -0.24 12.08
N TYR A 72 9.44 -0.27 11.68
CA TYR A 72 10.19 -1.52 11.47
C TYR A 72 10.22 -2.38 12.74
N GLU A 73 10.67 -1.82 13.86
CA GLU A 73 10.76 -2.56 15.13
C GLU A 73 9.40 -2.94 15.69
N ILE A 74 8.37 -2.10 15.47
CA ILE A 74 6.99 -2.39 15.87
C ILE A 74 6.48 -3.61 15.11
N ILE A 75 6.61 -3.63 13.78
CA ILE A 75 6.15 -4.74 12.93
C ILE A 75 6.95 -6.01 13.25
N LYS A 76 8.28 -5.90 13.38
CA LYS A 76 9.15 -7.03 13.69
C LYS A 76 8.83 -7.68 15.04
N ARG A 77 8.52 -6.89 16.05
CA ARG A 77 8.15 -7.37 17.38
C ARG A 77 6.75 -8.00 17.39
N ASN A 78 5.81 -7.37 16.72
CA ASN A 78 4.40 -7.77 16.74
C ASN A 78 4.05 -8.84 15.71
N MET A 79 4.84 -8.98 14.65
CA MET A 79 4.67 -9.92 13.54
C MET A 79 3.31 -9.74 12.83
N GLU A 80 2.79 -8.52 12.81
CA GLU A 80 1.53 -8.18 12.16
C GLU A 80 1.49 -6.71 11.73
N PHE A 81 0.73 -6.42 10.70
CA PHE A 81 0.48 -5.08 10.18
C PHE A 81 -0.79 -5.07 9.33
N VAL A 82 -1.27 -3.87 8.97
CA VAL A 82 -2.37 -3.70 8.03
C VAL A 82 -1.92 -2.85 6.86
N ILE A 83 -2.18 -3.30 5.63
CA ILE A 83 -2.03 -2.49 4.42
C ILE A 83 -3.36 -1.79 4.16
N ASN A 84 -3.36 -0.47 4.20
CA ASN A 84 -4.52 0.37 3.91
C ASN A 84 -4.30 1.02 2.53
N LEU A 85 -5.16 0.73 1.56
CA LEU A 85 -5.10 1.37 0.26
C LEU A 85 -5.45 2.85 0.39
N THR A 86 -4.80 3.67 -0.40
CA THR A 86 -4.95 5.12 -0.32
C THR A 86 -5.71 5.66 -1.52
N THR A 87 -6.43 6.76 -1.29
CA THR A 87 -7.22 7.46 -2.31
C THR A 87 -6.66 8.85 -2.56
N LYS A 88 -7.19 9.52 -3.58
CA LYS A 88 -6.87 10.92 -3.87
C LYS A 88 -7.03 11.81 -2.64
N ASP A 89 -8.07 11.62 -1.85
CA ASP A 89 -8.36 12.44 -0.68
C ASP A 89 -7.36 12.21 0.47
N MET A 90 -6.71 11.04 0.47
CA MET A 90 -5.66 10.68 1.41
C MET A 90 -4.25 11.09 0.95
N ALA A 91 -4.10 11.76 -0.22
CA ALA A 91 -2.78 12.03 -0.81
C ALA A 91 -1.84 12.81 0.12
N PHE A 92 -2.35 13.84 0.80
CA PHE A 92 -1.54 14.62 1.75
C PHE A 92 -1.08 13.76 2.93
N ALA A 93 -1.98 12.99 3.55
CA ALA A 93 -1.65 12.11 4.66
C ALA A 93 -0.65 11.02 4.23
N THR A 94 -0.81 10.50 3.01
CA THR A 94 0.09 9.48 2.44
C THR A 94 1.51 10.03 2.27
N ASP A 95 1.67 11.23 1.73
CA ASP A 95 2.98 11.87 1.61
C ASP A 95 3.57 12.20 2.98
N TRP A 96 2.81 12.85 3.84
CA TRP A 96 3.24 13.28 5.17
C TRP A 96 3.71 12.11 6.05
N CYS A 97 2.96 11.01 6.08
CA CYS A 97 3.32 9.80 6.83
C CYS A 97 4.60 9.13 6.31
N GLY A 98 4.98 9.35 5.05
CA GLY A 98 6.20 8.84 4.45
C GLY A 98 7.46 9.61 4.87
N VAL A 99 7.32 10.93 5.13
CA VAL A 99 8.48 11.82 5.41
C VAL A 99 8.65 12.15 6.89
N ARG A 100 7.63 11.97 7.73
CA ARG A 100 7.69 12.20 9.18
C ARG A 100 7.89 10.91 9.96
N SER A 101 8.58 11.02 11.10
CA SER A 101 8.84 9.87 11.98
C SER A 101 7.77 9.72 13.04
N GLY A 102 7.31 8.48 13.31
CA GLY A 102 6.45 8.18 14.44
C GLY A 102 7.12 8.26 15.81
N ARG A 103 8.45 8.52 15.86
CA ARG A 103 9.15 8.86 17.10
C ARG A 103 8.80 10.26 17.60
N ASP A 104 8.47 11.14 16.66
CA ASP A 104 8.26 12.58 16.92
C ASP A 104 6.79 12.98 16.83
N TYR A 105 5.95 12.16 16.17
CA TYR A 105 4.56 12.51 15.85
C TYR A 105 3.62 11.34 16.03
N HIS A 106 2.46 11.58 16.65
CA HIS A 106 1.31 10.68 16.64
C HIS A 106 0.55 10.83 15.31
N LYS A 107 0.86 9.98 14.33
CA LYS A 107 0.45 10.17 12.94
C LYS A 107 -1.05 10.07 12.71
N PHE A 108 -1.76 9.26 13.50
CA PHE A 108 -3.23 9.22 13.42
C PHE A 108 -3.83 10.58 13.79
N ASP A 109 -3.38 11.18 14.87
CA ASP A 109 -3.88 12.47 15.36
C ASP A 109 -3.51 13.62 14.40
N GLU A 110 -2.24 13.68 13.99
CA GLU A 110 -1.73 14.71 13.11
C GLU A 110 -2.44 14.75 11.75
N MET A 111 -2.74 13.57 11.19
CA MET A 111 -3.41 13.46 9.91
C MET A 111 -4.93 13.33 10.05
N LYS A 112 -5.46 13.33 11.27
CA LYS A 112 -6.89 13.14 11.56
C LYS A 112 -7.45 11.86 10.92
N LEU A 113 -6.63 10.80 10.96
CA LEU A 113 -7.03 9.47 10.52
C LEU A 113 -7.60 8.71 11.71
N THR A 114 -8.65 7.94 11.47
CA THR A 114 -9.35 7.20 12.50
C THR A 114 -8.81 5.78 12.60
N PRO A 115 -8.18 5.38 13.73
CA PRO A 115 -7.80 3.99 13.92
C PRO A 115 -9.05 3.13 14.15
N GLY A 116 -9.25 2.14 13.29
CA GLY A 116 -10.33 1.17 13.40
C GLY A 116 -9.83 -0.18 13.90
N GLN A 117 -10.71 -0.95 14.53
CA GLN A 117 -10.41 -2.28 15.02
C GLN A 117 -10.43 -3.30 13.87
N CYS A 118 -9.37 -4.08 13.76
CA CYS A 118 -9.29 -5.23 12.87
C CYS A 118 -10.03 -6.45 13.43
N THR A 119 -10.28 -7.43 12.56
CA THR A 119 -10.97 -8.69 12.94
C THR A 119 -10.01 -9.75 13.42
N VAL A 120 -8.80 -9.84 12.83
CA VAL A 120 -7.87 -10.95 13.03
C VAL A 120 -6.55 -10.53 13.64
N VAL A 121 -6.08 -9.30 13.34
CA VAL A 121 -4.83 -8.75 13.87
C VAL A 121 -5.11 -7.66 14.90
N SER A 122 -4.14 -7.37 15.78
CA SER A 122 -4.25 -6.30 16.79
C SER A 122 -3.88 -4.92 16.21
N ALA A 123 -3.10 -4.89 15.13
CA ALA A 123 -2.75 -3.64 14.47
C ALA A 123 -4.01 -2.92 13.95
N PRO A 124 -4.10 -1.58 14.11
CA PRO A 124 -5.29 -0.84 13.69
C PRO A 124 -5.39 -0.76 12.16
N LEU A 125 -6.60 -0.78 11.63
CA LEU A 125 -6.86 -0.31 10.26
C LEU A 125 -7.06 1.22 10.26
N ILE A 126 -7.11 1.81 9.06
CA ILE A 126 -7.46 3.22 8.85
C ILE A 126 -8.88 3.27 8.27
N GLU A 127 -9.85 3.82 9.01
CA GLU A 127 -11.27 3.83 8.62
C GLU A 127 -11.52 4.60 7.30
N GLU A 128 -10.69 5.58 6.97
CA GLU A 128 -10.80 6.34 5.73
C GLU A 128 -10.32 5.56 4.49
N SER A 129 -9.68 4.41 4.69
CA SER A 129 -9.18 3.56 3.58
C SER A 129 -10.31 2.77 2.94
N PRO A 130 -10.39 2.73 1.60
CA PRO A 130 -11.42 1.96 0.91
C PRO A 130 -11.24 0.44 1.03
N LEU A 131 -10.01 0.00 1.33
CA LEU A 131 -9.66 -1.42 1.49
C LEU A 131 -8.50 -1.57 2.45
N CYS A 132 -8.69 -2.39 3.48
CA CYS A 132 -7.70 -2.72 4.49
C CYS A 132 -7.38 -4.21 4.44
N ILE A 133 -6.10 -4.56 4.37
CA ILE A 133 -5.60 -5.93 4.26
C ILE A 133 -4.86 -6.28 5.53
N GLU A 134 -5.44 -7.17 6.34
CA GLU A 134 -4.85 -7.64 7.60
C GLU A 134 -3.79 -8.71 7.32
N CYS A 135 -2.59 -8.48 7.80
CA CYS A 135 -1.41 -9.26 7.45
C CYS A 135 -0.72 -9.81 8.70
N ARG A 136 -0.35 -11.09 8.64
CA ARG A 136 0.50 -11.74 9.65
C ARG A 136 1.84 -12.10 9.03
N VAL A 137 2.92 -11.55 9.58
CA VAL A 137 4.27 -11.79 9.07
C VAL A 137 4.65 -13.25 9.25
N LYS A 138 5.11 -13.85 8.17
CA LYS A 138 5.57 -15.22 8.11
C LYS A 138 7.10 -15.32 8.11
N GLU A 139 7.74 -14.41 7.40
CA GLU A 139 9.19 -14.39 7.23
C GLU A 139 9.70 -12.95 7.03
N ILE A 140 10.90 -12.69 7.52
CA ILE A 140 11.61 -11.43 7.30
C ILE A 140 12.91 -11.74 6.59
N VAL A 141 13.07 -11.23 5.36
CA VAL A 141 14.24 -11.46 4.52
C VAL A 141 15.07 -10.18 4.46
N SER A 142 16.32 -10.25 4.91
CA SER A 142 17.25 -9.11 4.86
C SER A 142 17.86 -8.98 3.47
N LEU A 143 17.69 -7.81 2.84
CA LEU A 143 18.11 -7.53 1.47
C LEU A 143 19.16 -6.39 1.36
N GLY A 144 19.74 -6.00 2.46
CA GLY A 144 20.69 -4.90 2.55
C GLY A 144 20.05 -3.62 3.11
N SER A 145 19.69 -2.63 2.28
CA SER A 145 19.10 -1.38 2.78
C SER A 145 17.65 -1.51 3.27
N HIS A 146 16.97 -2.58 2.89
CA HIS A 146 15.58 -2.89 3.27
C HIS A 146 15.49 -4.34 3.67
N ASP A 147 14.61 -4.63 4.61
CA ASP A 147 14.16 -5.97 4.89
C ASP A 147 12.75 -6.15 4.31
N MET A 148 12.51 -7.31 3.71
CA MET A 148 11.22 -7.68 3.14
C MET A 148 10.44 -8.52 4.16
N PHE A 149 9.31 -8.00 4.60
CA PHE A 149 8.35 -8.69 5.44
C PHE A 149 7.37 -9.44 4.55
N ILE A 150 7.52 -10.74 4.46
CA ILE A 150 6.59 -11.64 3.76
C ILE A 150 5.48 -12.01 4.72
N ALA A 151 4.23 -11.83 4.31
CA ALA A 151 3.08 -12.01 5.18
C ALA A 151 1.95 -12.80 4.52
N ASP A 152 1.26 -13.61 5.32
CA ASP A 152 -0.03 -14.19 4.95
C ASP A 152 -1.11 -13.09 5.05
N VAL A 153 -1.96 -13.00 4.05
CA VAL A 153 -3.18 -12.18 4.11
C VAL A 153 -4.22 -12.97 4.88
N VAL A 154 -4.53 -12.51 6.10
CA VAL A 154 -5.41 -13.25 7.01
C VAL A 154 -6.85 -12.74 7.02
N ASN A 155 -7.06 -11.51 6.56
CA ASN A 155 -8.39 -10.94 6.33
C ASN A 155 -8.31 -9.73 5.39
N VAL A 156 -9.43 -9.39 4.74
CA VAL A 156 -9.58 -8.18 3.93
C VAL A 156 -10.89 -7.53 4.29
N ARG A 157 -10.85 -6.24 4.60
CA ARG A 157 -12.02 -5.41 4.86
C ARG A 157 -12.15 -4.36 3.78
N ALA A 158 -13.30 -4.33 3.12
CA ALA A 158 -13.66 -3.35 2.11
C ALA A 158 -14.75 -2.42 2.65
N ASP A 159 -14.69 -1.17 2.28
CA ASP A 159 -15.77 -0.22 2.50
C ASP A 159 -16.98 -0.61 1.64
N ASP A 160 -18.16 -0.68 2.23
CA ASP A 160 -19.41 -1.04 1.54
C ASP A 160 -19.70 -0.15 0.33
N ARG A 161 -19.25 1.10 0.35
CA ARG A 161 -19.37 2.04 -0.78
C ARG A 161 -18.64 1.58 -2.04
N ASN A 162 -17.63 0.73 -1.88
CA ASN A 162 -16.83 0.18 -2.97
C ASN A 162 -17.26 -1.25 -3.36
N LEU A 163 -18.34 -1.75 -2.78
CA LEU A 163 -18.93 -3.04 -3.14
C LEU A 163 -20.15 -2.83 -4.01
N ASN A 164 -20.20 -3.53 -5.14
CA ASN A 164 -21.38 -3.56 -5.97
C ASN A 164 -22.54 -4.23 -5.19
N PRO A 165 -23.65 -3.55 -4.95
CA PRO A 165 -24.72 -4.05 -4.08
C PRO A 165 -25.44 -5.28 -4.63
N GLU A 166 -25.40 -5.51 -5.96
CA GLU A 166 -26.09 -6.64 -6.61
C GLU A 166 -25.19 -7.88 -6.69
N THR A 167 -23.88 -7.66 -6.92
CA THR A 167 -22.93 -8.75 -7.20
C THR A 167 -21.94 -9.01 -6.07
N GLY A 168 -21.82 -8.11 -5.10
CA GLY A 168 -20.81 -8.13 -4.04
C GLY A 168 -19.38 -7.93 -4.54
N LYS A 169 -19.18 -7.54 -5.81
CA LYS A 169 -17.86 -7.32 -6.38
C LYS A 169 -17.25 -6.02 -5.91
N LEU A 170 -15.96 -6.04 -5.62
CA LEU A 170 -15.18 -4.85 -5.31
C LEU A 170 -14.97 -4.00 -6.57
N GLU A 171 -15.39 -2.74 -6.52
CA GLU A 171 -15.27 -1.73 -7.58
C GLU A 171 -14.28 -0.64 -7.14
N LEU A 172 -13.03 -1.03 -6.92
CA LEU A 172 -12.01 -0.16 -6.33
C LEU A 172 -11.65 1.06 -7.21
N ALA A 173 -11.95 1.02 -8.51
CA ALA A 173 -11.70 2.15 -9.41
C ALA A 173 -12.46 3.42 -9.00
N GLU A 174 -13.67 3.25 -8.45
CA GLU A 174 -14.50 4.35 -7.95
C GLU A 174 -13.85 5.10 -6.75
N ALA A 175 -12.98 4.43 -6.02
CA ALA A 175 -12.27 5.01 -4.88
C ALA A 175 -11.09 5.92 -5.29
N ASN A 176 -10.77 6.06 -6.58
CA ASN A 176 -9.63 6.85 -7.08
C ASN A 176 -8.30 6.53 -6.36
N PRO A 177 -7.79 5.29 -6.46
CA PRO A 177 -6.61 4.86 -5.75
C PRO A 177 -5.36 5.62 -6.18
N LEU A 178 -4.44 5.86 -5.23
CA LEU A 178 -3.15 6.51 -5.50
C LEU A 178 -2.13 5.52 -6.04
N VAL A 179 -1.29 6.02 -6.95
CA VAL A 179 -0.07 5.33 -7.39
C VAL A 179 1.13 6.26 -7.29
N SER A 180 2.30 5.68 -7.06
CA SER A 180 3.57 6.39 -7.07
C SER A 180 4.29 6.12 -8.39
N VAL A 181 4.73 7.19 -9.05
CA VAL A 181 5.55 7.11 -10.28
C VAL A 181 6.99 7.55 -10.06
N SER A 182 7.32 7.99 -8.85
CA SER A 182 8.66 8.40 -8.44
C SER A 182 8.77 8.35 -6.92
N TYR A 183 9.98 8.15 -6.41
CA TYR A 183 10.26 8.24 -4.98
C TYR A 183 10.04 9.63 -4.38
N THR A 184 9.90 10.65 -5.21
CA THR A 184 9.87 12.04 -4.78
C THR A 184 8.49 12.68 -4.82
N HIS A 185 7.53 12.11 -5.54
CA HIS A 185 6.18 12.68 -5.63
C HIS A 185 5.11 11.62 -5.88
N LEU A 186 3.96 11.78 -5.20
CA LEU A 186 2.73 11.05 -5.50
C LEU A 186 2.06 11.71 -6.71
N THR A 187 1.64 10.90 -7.66
CA THR A 187 0.82 11.38 -8.80
C THR A 187 -0.47 10.60 -8.86
N LEU A 188 -1.53 11.28 -9.27
CA LEU A 188 -2.80 10.63 -9.58
C LEU A 188 -2.67 9.89 -10.91
N PRO A 189 -3.33 8.72 -11.08
CA PRO A 189 -3.48 8.14 -12.39
C PRO A 189 -4.19 9.16 -13.29
N THR A 190 -3.57 9.47 -14.43
CA THR A 190 -4.26 10.22 -15.49
C THR A 190 -5.23 9.26 -16.16
N THR A 191 -6.50 9.56 -16.03
CA THR A 191 -7.59 8.88 -16.76
C THR A 191 -7.48 9.14 -18.26
#